data_ed76c96a49c7165891fddd83079f147c
#
_entry.id   ed76c96a49c7165891fddd83079f147c
#
_cell.length_a   1.000
_cell.length_b   1.000
_cell.length_c   1.000
_cell.angle_alpha   90.00
_cell.angle_beta   90.00
_cell.angle_gamma   90.00
#
_symmetry.space_group_name_H-M   'P 1'
#
loop_
_entity.id
_entity.type
_entity.pdbx_description
1 polymer ?
#
loop_
_entity_poly.entity_id
_entity_poly.type
_entity_poly.pdbx_seq_one_letter_code
_entity_poly.pdbx_strand_id
1 'polypeptide(L)'
;MTDLALLPHPDDELFCSYTLLRNRPHVVVCLKADVQEHRGTGITAEMRETETQCSMNILGCDWQQLPVSETNPSEDDLEAWFRRLRKDMKPERVWAPAVEPNGHDHHNMVGQSAWNIFGVRVRPYMTYMRGSGRSKGKTTVVPTVGERDLKRQALNCYETQINLENTAVWFSDESDWDREWLA
;
A
#
# COMPACT_ATOMS: atom_id res chain seq x y z
N MET A 1 -19.47 4.92 -9.55
CA MET A 1 -18.91 3.62 -9.14
C MET A 1 -17.54 3.91 -8.55
N THR A 2 -17.21 3.34 -7.42
CA THR A 2 -15.98 3.68 -6.70
C THR A 2 -15.00 2.53 -6.86
N ASP A 3 -13.79 2.82 -7.33
CA ASP A 3 -12.70 1.86 -7.30
C ASP A 3 -12.14 1.74 -5.88
N LEU A 4 -11.45 0.65 -5.57
CA LEU A 4 -10.88 0.36 -4.27
C LEU A 4 -9.38 0.09 -4.40
N ALA A 5 -8.58 0.59 -3.48
CA ALA A 5 -7.19 0.20 -3.33
C ALA A 5 -6.93 -0.34 -1.93
N LEU A 6 -6.35 -1.53 -1.85
CA LEU A 6 -6.01 -2.22 -0.61
C LEU A 6 -4.50 -2.14 -0.40
N LEU A 7 -4.09 -1.45 0.64
CA LEU A 7 -2.70 -1.28 1.02
C LEU A 7 -2.43 -2.07 2.30
N PRO A 8 -1.43 -2.93 2.34
CA PRO A 8 -1.08 -3.66 3.56
C PRO A 8 -0.78 -2.74 4.74
N HIS A 9 0.13 -1.79 4.56
CA HIS A 9 0.60 -0.90 5.62
C HIS A 9 0.47 0.58 5.23
N PRO A 10 0.56 1.50 6.19
CA PRO A 10 0.89 2.89 5.92
C PRO A 10 2.23 2.97 5.16
N ASP A 11 2.31 3.74 4.09
CA ASP A 11 3.41 3.92 3.13
C ASP A 11 3.37 3.02 1.86
N ASP A 12 2.61 1.94 1.85
CA ASP A 12 2.50 1.07 0.67
C ASP A 12 1.85 1.75 -0.57
N GLU A 13 1.14 2.86 -0.39
CA GLU A 13 0.65 3.67 -1.52
C GLU A 13 1.78 4.18 -2.41
N LEU A 14 2.99 4.26 -1.89
CA LEU A 14 4.16 4.66 -2.65
C LEU A 14 4.54 3.65 -3.75
N PHE A 15 4.08 2.38 -3.64
CA PHE A 15 4.25 1.39 -4.69
C PHE A 15 3.24 1.54 -5.84
N CYS A 16 2.11 2.22 -5.61
CA CYS A 16 1.03 2.40 -6.58
C CYS A 16 0.54 3.86 -6.70
N SER A 17 1.36 4.84 -6.34
CA SER A 17 0.99 6.28 -6.28
C SER A 17 0.42 6.80 -7.59
N TYR A 18 1.00 6.42 -8.75
CA TYR A 18 0.50 6.87 -10.06
C TYR A 18 -0.84 6.26 -10.40
N THR A 19 -1.04 5.00 -9.98
CA THR A 19 -2.34 4.34 -10.09
C THR A 19 -3.38 5.07 -9.24
N LEU A 20 -3.01 5.45 -8.01
CA LEU A 20 -3.89 6.22 -7.11
C LEU A 20 -4.21 7.61 -7.68
N LEU A 21 -3.20 8.35 -8.12
CA LEU A 21 -3.36 9.69 -8.72
C LEU A 21 -4.30 9.69 -9.93
N ARG A 22 -4.21 8.66 -10.78
CA ARG A 22 -5.00 8.58 -12.03
C ARG A 22 -6.42 8.11 -11.81
N ASN A 23 -6.64 7.23 -10.85
CA ASN A 23 -7.94 6.57 -10.67
C ASN A 23 -8.70 7.06 -9.44
N ARG A 24 -8.02 7.69 -8.48
CA ARG A 24 -8.60 8.19 -7.22
C ARG A 24 -9.55 7.20 -6.55
N PRO A 25 -9.09 5.97 -6.31
CA PRO A 25 -9.89 4.97 -5.62
C PRO A 25 -10.12 5.38 -4.17
N HIS A 26 -11.09 4.77 -3.52
CA HIS A 26 -11.11 4.77 -2.07
C HIS A 26 -9.98 3.86 -1.56
N VAL A 27 -9.10 4.38 -0.72
CA VAL A 27 -7.94 3.65 -0.20
C VAL A 27 -8.26 3.04 1.15
N VAL A 28 -7.90 1.77 1.32
CA VAL A 28 -8.01 1.06 2.60
C VAL A 28 -6.64 0.57 3.01
N VAL A 29 -6.12 1.12 4.10
CA VAL A 29 -4.95 0.59 4.79
C VAL A 29 -5.40 -0.59 5.65
N CYS A 30 -4.93 -1.78 5.32
CA CYS A 30 -5.46 -3.04 5.82
C CYS A 30 -5.00 -3.37 7.23
N LEU A 31 -3.74 -3.05 7.55
CA LEU A 31 -3.12 -3.36 8.84
C LEU A 31 -2.79 -2.08 9.58
N LYS A 32 -3.13 -2.07 10.87
CA LYS A 32 -2.81 -0.96 11.77
C LYS A 32 -1.34 -1.05 12.17
N ALA A 33 -0.60 0.03 11.98
CA ALA A 33 0.82 0.11 12.34
C ALA A 33 1.01 0.15 13.86
N ASP A 34 0.59 -0.89 14.56
CA ASP A 34 0.76 -1.08 16.01
C ASP A 34 1.99 -1.96 16.35
N VAL A 35 3.02 -1.84 15.57
CA VAL A 35 4.11 -2.78 15.44
C VAL A 35 5.04 -2.80 16.62
N GLN A 36 5.46 -3.99 16.94
CA GLN A 36 6.57 -4.21 17.87
C GLN A 36 7.94 -3.85 17.27
N GLU A 37 8.07 -3.87 15.94
CA GLU A 37 9.32 -3.55 15.24
C GLU A 37 9.83 -2.14 15.51
N HIS A 38 8.92 -1.22 15.81
CA HIS A 38 9.27 0.15 16.21
C HIS A 38 9.46 0.33 17.72
N ARG A 39 9.45 -0.75 18.49
CA ARG A 39 9.70 -0.67 19.93
C ARG A 39 11.11 -0.12 20.17
N GLY A 40 11.17 0.99 20.89
CA GLY A 40 12.43 1.68 21.20
C GLY A 40 12.78 2.83 20.25
N THR A 41 12.07 3.00 19.13
CA THR A 41 12.26 4.14 18.22
C THR A 41 11.44 5.37 18.60
N GLY A 42 10.43 5.22 19.45
CA GLY A 42 9.47 6.28 19.77
C GLY A 42 8.38 6.47 18.71
N ILE A 43 8.37 5.68 17.62
CA ILE A 43 7.36 5.74 16.56
C ILE A 43 6.07 5.11 17.09
N THR A 44 4.96 5.83 16.93
CA THR A 44 3.62 5.39 17.37
C THR A 44 2.70 5.15 16.18
N ALA A 45 1.65 4.35 16.38
CA ALA A 45 0.61 4.15 15.37
C ALA A 45 -0.06 5.47 14.96
N GLU A 46 -0.24 6.41 15.88
CA GLU A 46 -0.80 7.73 15.61
C GLU A 46 0.10 8.58 14.72
N MET A 47 1.43 8.51 14.90
CA MET A 47 2.38 9.16 14.00
C MET A 47 2.25 8.60 12.59
N ARG A 48 2.20 7.28 12.45
CA ARG A 48 2.02 6.60 11.16
C ARG A 48 0.69 6.96 10.48
N GLU A 49 -0.39 7.06 11.24
CA GLU A 49 -1.69 7.50 10.73
C GLU A 49 -1.64 8.95 10.24
N THR A 50 -0.94 9.82 10.97
CA THR A 50 -0.74 11.23 10.58
C THR A 50 0.06 11.34 9.28
N GLU A 51 1.13 10.57 9.13
CA GLU A 51 1.94 10.49 7.91
C GLU A 51 1.10 10.00 6.73
N THR A 52 0.29 8.95 6.93
CA THR A 52 -0.64 8.44 5.92
C THR A 52 -1.65 9.49 5.50
N GLN A 53 -2.26 10.20 6.46
CA GLN A 53 -3.21 11.29 6.16
C GLN A 53 -2.54 12.39 5.31
N CYS A 54 -1.30 12.75 5.63
CA CYS A 54 -0.53 13.72 4.85
C CYS A 54 -0.34 13.23 3.40
N SER A 55 0.12 12.00 3.21
CA SER A 55 0.34 11.38 1.92
C SER A 55 -0.94 11.27 1.10
N MET A 56 -2.04 10.79 1.69
CA MET A 56 -3.34 10.67 1.01
C MET A 56 -3.91 12.02 0.58
N ASN A 57 -3.70 13.08 1.36
CA ASN A 57 -4.09 14.44 0.97
C ASN A 57 -3.33 14.89 -0.30
N ILE A 58 -2.03 14.59 -0.41
CA ILE A 58 -1.22 14.91 -1.58
C ILE A 58 -1.68 14.10 -2.80
N LEU A 59 -1.96 12.81 -2.61
CA LEU A 59 -2.44 11.92 -3.66
C LEU A 59 -3.91 12.20 -4.05
N GLY A 60 -4.65 12.96 -3.24
CA GLY A 60 -6.05 13.32 -3.47
C GLY A 60 -6.99 12.13 -3.36
N CYS A 61 -6.71 11.20 -2.45
CA CYS A 61 -7.50 10.00 -2.20
C CYS A 61 -8.21 10.06 -0.85
N ASP A 62 -9.47 9.67 -0.83
CA ASP A 62 -10.16 9.33 0.41
C ASP A 62 -9.65 8.00 0.93
N TRP A 63 -9.50 7.88 2.25
CA TRP A 63 -8.96 6.69 2.84
C TRP A 63 -9.56 6.31 4.19
N GLN A 64 -9.37 5.06 4.57
CA GLN A 64 -9.66 4.55 5.91
C GLN A 64 -8.65 3.48 6.31
N GLN A 65 -8.46 3.28 7.62
CA GLN A 65 -7.68 2.20 8.17
C GLN A 65 -8.59 1.14 8.81
N LEU A 66 -8.29 -0.13 8.55
CA LEU A 66 -8.96 -1.22 9.24
C LEU A 66 -8.37 -1.42 10.64
N PRO A 67 -9.17 -1.88 11.61
CA PRO A 67 -8.70 -2.13 12.98
C PRO A 67 -8.01 -3.49 13.13
N VAL A 68 -7.34 -3.98 12.08
CA VAL A 68 -6.60 -5.25 12.11
C VAL A 68 -5.16 -4.97 12.52
N SER A 69 -4.70 -5.64 13.58
CA SER A 69 -3.33 -5.46 14.09
C SER A 69 -2.30 -6.03 13.12
N GLU A 70 -1.22 -5.30 12.89
CA GLU A 70 -0.08 -5.77 12.12
C GLU A 70 0.75 -6.83 12.87
N THR A 71 0.75 -6.79 14.20
CA THR A 71 1.53 -7.71 15.02
C THR A 71 1.06 -9.17 14.91
N ASN A 72 -0.23 -9.37 14.69
CA ASN A 72 -0.81 -10.72 14.55
C ASN A 72 -2.03 -10.66 13.62
N PRO A 73 -1.83 -10.38 12.34
CA PRO A 73 -2.93 -10.25 11.40
C PRO A 73 -3.59 -11.60 11.14
N SER A 74 -4.91 -11.59 11.00
CA SER A 74 -5.73 -12.76 10.68
C SER A 74 -6.31 -12.63 9.29
N GLU A 75 -6.13 -13.65 8.44
CA GLU A 75 -6.78 -13.71 7.12
C GLU A 75 -8.31 -13.67 7.25
N ASP A 76 -8.85 -14.37 8.23
CA ASP A 76 -10.31 -14.42 8.46
C ASP A 76 -10.87 -13.02 8.78
N ASP A 77 -10.16 -12.24 9.60
CA ASP A 77 -10.55 -10.86 9.91
C ASP A 77 -10.47 -9.97 8.67
N LEU A 78 -9.39 -10.05 7.90
CA LEU A 78 -9.24 -9.31 6.65
C LEU A 78 -10.35 -9.67 5.66
N GLU A 79 -10.61 -10.94 5.43
CA GLU A 79 -11.68 -11.38 4.54
C GLU A 79 -13.07 -10.95 5.02
N ALA A 80 -13.32 -10.96 6.33
CA ALA A 80 -14.57 -10.45 6.87
C ALA A 80 -14.76 -8.96 6.56
N TRP A 81 -13.71 -8.15 6.70
CA TRP A 81 -13.72 -6.75 6.31
C TRP A 81 -13.89 -6.57 4.80
N PHE A 82 -13.19 -7.34 3.98
CA PHE A 82 -13.29 -7.27 2.52
C PHE A 82 -14.69 -7.67 2.01
N ARG A 83 -15.35 -8.64 2.65
CA ARG A 83 -16.75 -8.96 2.34
C ARG A 83 -17.69 -7.77 2.63
N ARG A 84 -17.45 -7.03 3.73
CA ARG A 84 -18.22 -5.80 4.03
C ARG A 84 -17.96 -4.73 2.98
N LEU A 85 -16.69 -4.42 2.69
CA LEU A 85 -16.32 -3.45 1.64
C LEU A 85 -16.93 -3.81 0.28
N ARG A 86 -16.87 -5.09 -0.10
CA ARG A 86 -17.50 -5.59 -1.34
C ARG A 86 -19.01 -5.35 -1.38
N LYS A 87 -19.71 -5.56 -0.26
CA LYS A 87 -21.15 -5.38 -0.13
C LYS A 87 -21.52 -3.90 -0.20
N ASP A 88 -20.80 -3.06 0.54
CA ASP A 88 -21.17 -1.67 0.76
C ASP A 88 -20.74 -0.77 -0.42
N MET A 89 -19.55 -0.97 -0.95
CA MET A 89 -18.98 -0.13 -2.01
C MET A 89 -19.23 -0.70 -3.42
N LYS A 90 -19.34 -2.03 -3.58
CA LYS A 90 -19.50 -2.71 -4.88
C LYS A 90 -18.43 -2.28 -5.90
N PRO A 91 -17.13 -2.32 -5.58
CA PRO A 91 -16.09 -1.78 -6.45
C PRO A 91 -16.03 -2.51 -7.78
N GLU A 92 -15.75 -1.78 -8.86
CA GLU A 92 -15.51 -2.37 -10.18
C GLU A 92 -14.08 -2.88 -10.32
N ARG A 93 -13.12 -2.14 -9.80
CA ARG A 93 -11.69 -2.48 -9.79
C ARG A 93 -11.17 -2.41 -8.37
N VAL A 94 -10.29 -3.36 -8.06
CA VAL A 94 -9.65 -3.44 -6.74
C VAL A 94 -8.16 -3.58 -6.96
N TRP A 95 -7.38 -2.56 -6.66
CA TRP A 95 -5.93 -2.68 -6.63
C TRP A 95 -5.50 -3.32 -5.32
N ALA A 96 -4.68 -4.34 -5.39
CA ALA A 96 -4.14 -5.05 -4.24
C ALA A 96 -2.70 -5.51 -4.54
N PRO A 97 -1.88 -5.81 -3.53
CA PRO A 97 -0.55 -6.34 -3.77
C PRO A 97 -0.59 -7.64 -4.57
N ALA A 98 0.38 -7.84 -5.45
CA ALA A 98 0.60 -9.13 -6.08
C ALA A 98 1.03 -10.16 -5.02
N VAL A 99 0.56 -11.39 -5.16
CA VAL A 99 1.04 -12.52 -4.35
C VAL A 99 2.31 -13.06 -4.98
N GLU A 100 3.42 -13.00 -4.27
CA GLU A 100 4.73 -13.36 -4.80
C GLU A 100 5.45 -14.41 -3.93
N PRO A 101 6.09 -15.41 -4.56
CA PRO A 101 7.01 -16.26 -3.83
C PRO A 101 8.13 -15.39 -3.24
N ASN A 102 8.42 -15.45 -1.98
CA ASN A 102 9.38 -14.58 -1.27
C ASN A 102 8.95 -13.10 -1.11
N GLY A 103 7.69 -12.77 -1.39
CA GLY A 103 7.10 -11.47 -1.04
C GLY A 103 7.00 -11.29 0.47
N HIS A 104 6.66 -10.08 0.89
CA HIS A 104 6.36 -9.83 2.30
C HIS A 104 5.07 -10.56 2.71
N ASP A 105 5.07 -11.23 3.86
CA ASP A 105 3.96 -12.10 4.29
C ASP A 105 2.64 -11.33 4.38
N HIS A 106 2.63 -10.12 4.92
CA HIS A 106 1.44 -9.26 4.99
C HIS A 106 0.95 -8.84 3.61
N HIS A 107 1.85 -8.54 2.67
CA HIS A 107 1.47 -8.21 1.30
C HIS A 107 0.81 -9.41 0.61
N ASN A 108 1.41 -10.58 0.75
CA ASN A 108 0.84 -11.82 0.23
C ASN A 108 -0.52 -12.14 0.85
N MET A 109 -0.67 -11.95 2.16
CA MET A 109 -1.93 -12.16 2.87
C MET A 109 -3.03 -11.22 2.35
N VAL A 110 -2.75 -9.91 2.26
CA VAL A 110 -3.72 -8.94 1.75
C VAL A 110 -4.05 -9.22 0.29
N GLY A 111 -3.05 -9.53 -0.55
CA GLY A 111 -3.24 -9.87 -1.95
C GLY A 111 -4.09 -11.13 -2.13
N GLN A 112 -3.81 -12.19 -1.38
CA GLN A 112 -4.56 -13.46 -1.44
C GLN A 112 -6.00 -13.28 -0.94
N SER A 113 -6.20 -12.60 0.19
CA SER A 113 -7.54 -12.29 0.71
C SER A 113 -8.35 -11.43 -0.27
N ALA A 114 -7.69 -10.46 -0.92
CA ALA A 114 -8.33 -9.66 -1.96
C ALA A 114 -8.78 -10.53 -3.14
N TRP A 115 -7.93 -11.43 -3.60
CA TRP A 115 -8.28 -12.36 -4.67
C TRP A 115 -9.44 -13.28 -4.30
N ASN A 116 -9.43 -13.83 -3.09
CA ASN A 116 -10.50 -14.71 -2.58
C ASN A 116 -11.87 -14.01 -2.57
N ILE A 117 -11.90 -12.71 -2.23
CA ILE A 117 -13.15 -11.96 -2.06
C ILE A 117 -13.61 -11.26 -3.33
N PHE A 118 -12.69 -10.65 -4.09
CA PHE A 118 -13.03 -9.81 -5.24
C PHE A 118 -12.79 -10.50 -6.60
N GLY A 119 -11.97 -11.55 -6.64
CA GLY A 119 -11.71 -12.37 -7.83
C GLY A 119 -11.19 -11.55 -9.00
N VAL A 120 -11.81 -11.70 -10.17
CA VAL A 120 -11.39 -11.05 -11.43
C VAL A 120 -11.39 -9.52 -11.43
N ARG A 121 -11.90 -8.88 -10.37
CA ARG A 121 -11.84 -7.43 -10.20
C ARG A 121 -10.49 -6.96 -9.69
N VAL A 122 -9.68 -7.86 -9.13
CA VAL A 122 -8.34 -7.52 -8.62
C VAL A 122 -7.41 -7.13 -9.76
N ARG A 123 -6.67 -6.06 -9.54
CA ARG A 123 -5.59 -5.54 -10.39
C ARG A 123 -4.35 -5.51 -9.53
N PRO A 124 -3.48 -6.52 -9.64
CA PRO A 124 -2.33 -6.63 -8.76
C PRO A 124 -1.30 -5.55 -9.09
N TYR A 125 -0.75 -4.91 -8.07
CA TYR A 125 0.43 -4.06 -8.16
C TYR A 125 1.61 -4.72 -7.45
N MET A 126 2.81 -4.46 -7.98
CA MET A 126 4.04 -5.05 -7.46
C MET A 126 4.59 -4.19 -6.31
N THR A 127 5.10 -4.86 -5.29
CA THR A 127 5.72 -4.20 -4.14
C THR A 127 7.22 -4.49 -4.07
N TYR A 128 7.66 -5.25 -3.10
CA TYR A 128 9.06 -5.66 -2.94
C TYR A 128 9.15 -7.10 -2.47
N MET A 129 10.29 -7.74 -2.75
CA MET A 129 10.63 -9.05 -2.22
C MET A 129 11.65 -8.91 -1.10
N ARG A 130 11.52 -9.71 -0.05
CA ARG A 130 12.47 -9.71 1.06
C ARG A 130 13.89 -10.00 0.55
N GLY A 131 14.81 -9.07 0.82
CA GLY A 131 16.23 -9.21 0.51
C GLY A 131 16.63 -9.05 -0.96
N SER A 132 15.70 -8.72 -1.88
CA SER A 132 15.99 -8.65 -3.32
C SER A 132 15.53 -7.38 -4.04
N GLY A 133 15.06 -6.37 -3.31
CA GLY A 133 14.59 -5.12 -3.91
C GLY A 133 13.16 -5.18 -4.43
N ARG A 134 12.78 -4.27 -5.32
CA ARG A 134 11.43 -4.18 -5.87
C ARG A 134 11.13 -5.32 -6.84
N SER A 135 9.94 -5.84 -6.71
CA SER A 135 9.39 -6.79 -7.69
C SER A 135 9.04 -6.08 -9.00
N LYS A 136 9.29 -6.75 -10.12
CA LYS A 136 9.00 -6.24 -11.46
C LYS A 136 7.81 -6.98 -12.06
N GLY A 137 6.77 -6.25 -12.41
CA GLY A 137 5.60 -6.78 -13.11
C GLY A 137 5.76 -6.74 -14.63
N LYS A 138 4.72 -7.17 -15.32
CA LYS A 138 4.66 -7.20 -16.79
C LYS A 138 4.45 -5.82 -17.41
N THR A 139 3.78 -4.94 -16.70
CA THR A 139 3.42 -3.62 -17.20
C THR A 139 4.01 -2.56 -16.29
N THR A 140 4.65 -1.56 -16.89
CA THR A 140 5.19 -0.40 -16.17
C THR A 140 4.27 0.79 -16.37
N VAL A 141 3.93 1.46 -15.30
CA VAL A 141 3.24 2.75 -15.35
C VAL A 141 4.29 3.84 -15.55
N VAL A 142 4.25 4.51 -16.70
CA VAL A 142 5.16 5.63 -16.99
C VAL A 142 4.52 6.92 -16.46
N PRO A 143 5.13 7.58 -15.45
CA PRO A 143 4.59 8.80 -14.88
C PRO A 143 4.91 10.04 -15.71
N THR A 144 4.09 11.05 -15.56
CA THR A 144 4.41 12.43 -15.95
C THR A 144 5.36 13.06 -14.92
N VAL A 145 5.97 14.20 -15.26
CA VAL A 145 6.81 14.97 -14.32
C VAL A 145 6.00 15.37 -13.08
N GLY A 146 4.77 15.87 -13.27
CA GLY A 146 3.93 16.28 -12.14
C GLY A 146 3.54 15.11 -11.22
N GLU A 147 3.28 13.92 -11.77
CA GLU A 147 3.01 12.73 -10.95
C GLU A 147 4.23 12.30 -10.12
N ARG A 148 5.44 12.41 -10.68
CA ARG A 148 6.68 12.15 -9.92
C ARG A 148 6.87 13.13 -8.77
N ASP A 149 6.59 14.41 -9.01
CA ASP A 149 6.69 15.44 -7.98
C ASP A 149 5.69 15.19 -6.85
N LEU A 150 4.45 14.81 -7.17
CA LEU A 150 3.44 14.46 -6.16
C LEU A 150 3.84 13.19 -5.37
N LYS A 151 4.35 12.17 -6.05
CA LYS A 151 4.85 10.96 -5.37
C LYS A 151 6.00 11.30 -4.40
N ARG A 152 6.93 12.17 -4.81
CA ARG A 152 8.03 12.62 -3.95
C ARG A 152 7.53 13.40 -2.73
N GLN A 153 6.52 14.25 -2.92
CA GLN A 153 5.88 14.96 -1.81
C GLN A 153 5.18 13.99 -0.86
N ALA A 154 4.47 12.99 -1.39
CA ALA A 154 3.82 11.95 -0.57
C ALA A 154 4.85 11.15 0.24
N LEU A 155 6.00 10.79 -0.35
CA LEU A 155 7.10 10.16 0.38
C LEU A 155 7.58 11.02 1.56
N ASN A 156 7.78 12.32 1.33
CA ASN A 156 8.30 13.21 2.37
C ASN A 156 7.35 13.35 3.57
N CYS A 157 6.12 12.86 3.48
CA CYS A 157 5.23 12.76 4.64
C CYS A 157 5.68 11.69 5.65
N TYR A 158 6.47 10.71 5.21
CA TYR A 158 6.88 9.55 6.02
C TYR A 158 8.24 9.76 6.69
N GLU A 159 8.37 10.81 7.50
CA GLU A 159 9.63 11.12 8.21
C GLU A 159 10.09 9.98 9.11
N THR A 160 9.15 9.27 9.73
CA THR A 160 9.48 8.12 10.59
C THR A 160 10.08 6.96 9.81
N GLN A 161 9.76 6.82 8.52
CA GLN A 161 10.22 5.71 7.67
C GLN A 161 11.47 6.06 6.89
N ILE A 162 11.56 7.27 6.35
CA ILE A 162 12.74 7.72 5.60
C ILE A 162 14.02 7.67 6.44
N ASN A 163 13.89 7.90 7.75
CA ASN A 163 15.02 7.92 8.68
C ASN A 163 15.39 6.54 9.25
N LEU A 164 14.64 5.48 8.93
CA LEU A 164 15.01 4.12 9.32
C LEU A 164 16.00 3.53 8.32
N GLU A 165 17.16 3.04 8.80
CA GLU A 165 18.22 2.49 7.94
C GLU A 165 17.71 1.41 6.96
N ASN A 166 16.80 0.56 7.41
CA ASN A 166 16.25 -0.52 6.59
C ASN A 166 15.23 -0.04 5.55
N THR A 167 14.58 1.08 5.78
CA THR A 167 13.51 1.60 4.90
C THR A 167 14.07 2.63 3.93
N ALA A 168 15.09 3.39 4.32
CA ALA A 168 15.79 4.34 3.47
C ALA A 168 16.33 3.69 2.17
N VAL A 169 16.71 2.41 2.22
CA VAL A 169 17.18 1.65 1.05
C VAL A 169 16.07 1.50 -0.02
N TRP A 170 14.81 1.33 0.39
CA TRP A 170 13.68 1.17 -0.54
C TRP A 170 13.32 2.45 -1.28
N PHE A 171 13.70 3.59 -0.70
CA PHE A 171 13.40 4.92 -1.21
C PHE A 171 14.63 5.64 -1.79
N SER A 172 15.82 5.02 -1.71
CA SER A 172 17.09 5.61 -2.15
C SER A 172 17.47 5.31 -3.59
N ASP A 173 16.88 4.28 -4.21
CA ASP A 173 17.12 3.97 -5.63
C ASP A 173 16.13 4.77 -6.51
N GLU A 174 16.56 5.95 -6.98
CA GLU A 174 15.74 6.83 -7.82
C GLU A 174 15.24 6.14 -9.09
N SER A 175 15.98 5.15 -9.62
CA SER A 175 15.59 4.47 -10.85
C SER A 175 14.38 3.54 -10.67
N ASP A 176 14.28 2.86 -9.54
CA ASP A 176 13.14 2.00 -9.22
C ASP A 176 11.98 2.78 -8.58
N TRP A 177 12.26 3.91 -7.97
CA TRP A 177 11.28 4.83 -7.41
C TRP A 177 10.32 5.38 -8.45
N ASP A 178 10.85 5.72 -9.59
CA ASP A 178 10.12 6.35 -10.68
C ASP A 178 9.21 5.39 -11.46
N ARG A 179 9.10 4.15 -11.04
CA ARG A 179 8.32 3.14 -11.77
C ARG A 179 7.35 2.43 -10.84
N GLU A 180 6.12 2.26 -11.32
CA GLU A 180 5.16 1.36 -10.75
C GLU A 180 4.98 0.18 -11.69
N TRP A 181 4.82 -1.00 -11.10
CA TRP A 181 4.69 -2.23 -11.83
C TRP A 181 3.33 -2.87 -11.55
N LEU A 182 2.64 -3.29 -12.61
CA LEU A 182 1.43 -4.08 -12.54
C LEU A 182 1.75 -5.52 -12.98
N ALA A 183 1.15 -6.50 -12.30
CA ALA A 183 1.36 -7.92 -12.58
C ALA A 183 0.64 -8.40 -13.84
#